data_8b2131cb6b205bc46edc8e252f2f433c
#
_entry.id   8b2131cb6b205bc46edc8e252f2f433c
#
_cell.length_a   1.000
_cell.length_b   1.000
_cell.length_c   1.000
_cell.angle_alpha   90.00
_cell.angle_beta   90.00
_cell.angle_gamma   90.00
#
_symmetry.space_group_name_H-M   'P 1'
#
loop_
_entity.id
_entity.type
_entity.pdbx_description
1 polymer ?
#
loop_
_entity_poly.entity_id
_entity_poly.type
_entity_poly.pdbx_seq_one_letter_code
_entity_poly.pdbx_strand_id
1 'polypeptide(L)'
;KKRQKEDLESNPKRVELMRDAFLAFVDWEKANNQIEELENVSKEDIIRVANKYYGSDYAVGFRIDAQHDLPSIEKPAIDPLKINPDKESDFMQSVAQIPFQPFSPKFLAEGKDYQIVPIMDGINLVHANNPLNDLFTLEVRMETGNDHQPMLTLVKRMLDRAGADTLSSDQLKIEWYKLATEFGFGVREHFSSFSINGLD
;
A
#
# COMPACT_ATOMS: atom_id res chain seq x y z
N LYS A 1 -1.78 1.31 -12.08
CA LYS A 1 -3.22 1.69 -12.11
C LYS A 1 -3.91 1.32 -10.80
N LYS A 2 -3.98 0.01 -10.41
CA LYS A 2 -4.61 -0.46 -9.15
C LYS A 2 -4.08 0.32 -7.93
N ARG A 3 -2.76 0.32 -7.70
CA ARG A 3 -2.13 0.98 -6.55
C ARG A 3 -2.47 2.48 -6.44
N GLN A 4 -2.54 3.18 -7.56
CA GLN A 4 -2.89 4.60 -7.55
C GLN A 4 -4.36 4.83 -7.16
N LYS A 5 -5.27 3.93 -7.56
CA LYS A 5 -6.66 3.96 -7.10
C LYS A 5 -6.76 3.71 -5.59
N GLU A 6 -6.00 2.71 -5.07
CA GLU A 6 -5.89 2.45 -3.63
C GLU A 6 -5.36 3.67 -2.86
N ASP A 7 -4.30 4.30 -3.36
CA ASP A 7 -3.73 5.51 -2.76
C ASP A 7 -4.74 6.67 -2.73
N LEU A 8 -5.57 6.80 -3.76
CA LEU A 8 -6.61 7.84 -3.82
C LEU A 8 -7.82 7.59 -2.89
N GLU A 9 -8.00 6.40 -2.33
CA GLU A 9 -9.00 6.15 -1.29
C GLU A 9 -8.58 6.75 0.07
N SER A 10 -7.28 6.94 0.28
CA SER A 10 -6.71 7.42 1.54
C SER A 10 -6.48 8.93 1.54
N ASN A 11 -7.11 9.68 2.47
CA ASN A 11 -6.86 11.11 2.62
C ASN A 11 -5.37 11.46 2.87
N PRO A 12 -4.62 10.73 3.74
CA PRO A 12 -3.18 10.95 3.89
C PRO A 12 -2.42 10.77 2.57
N LYS A 13 -2.76 9.77 1.76
CA LYS A 13 -2.11 9.55 0.47
C LYS A 13 -2.42 10.61 -0.57
N ARG A 14 -3.63 11.15 -0.57
CA ARG A 14 -3.98 12.32 -1.41
C ARG A 14 -3.13 13.53 -1.04
N VAL A 15 -2.94 13.81 0.26
CA VAL A 15 -2.08 14.89 0.73
C VAL A 15 -0.61 14.64 0.36
N GLU A 16 -0.14 13.41 0.50
CA GLU A 16 1.21 13.01 0.05
C GLU A 16 1.41 13.30 -1.45
N LEU A 17 0.47 12.91 -2.30
CA LEU A 17 0.53 13.15 -3.73
C LEU A 17 0.61 14.65 -4.06
N MET A 18 -0.21 15.47 -3.38
CA MET A 18 -0.18 16.93 -3.54
C MET A 18 1.16 17.52 -3.10
N ARG A 19 1.67 17.10 -1.95
CA ARG A 19 2.98 17.51 -1.44
C ARG A 19 4.10 17.14 -2.42
N ASP A 20 4.09 15.92 -2.91
CA ASP A 20 5.16 15.42 -3.78
C ASP A 20 5.16 16.11 -5.14
N ALA A 21 3.98 16.40 -5.71
CA ALA A 21 3.85 17.23 -6.90
C ALA A 21 4.43 18.65 -6.66
N PHE A 22 4.09 19.26 -5.52
CA PHE A 22 4.60 20.59 -5.15
C PHE A 22 6.13 20.59 -4.98
N LEU A 23 6.69 19.63 -4.26
CA LEU A 23 8.13 19.54 -4.01
C LEU A 23 8.94 19.22 -5.28
N ALA A 24 8.36 18.46 -6.20
CA ALA A 24 8.97 18.14 -7.48
C ALA A 24 8.77 19.23 -8.55
N PHE A 25 8.06 20.32 -8.24
CA PHE A 25 7.66 21.37 -9.18
C PHE A 25 6.92 20.83 -10.40
N VAL A 26 6.12 19.77 -10.18
CA VAL A 26 5.26 19.19 -11.22
C VAL A 26 3.89 19.83 -11.12
N ASP A 27 3.35 20.24 -12.29
CA ASP A 27 2.00 20.75 -12.37
C ASP A 27 0.99 19.70 -11.86
N TRP A 28 -0.04 20.16 -11.13
CA TRP A 28 -1.03 19.27 -10.54
C TRP A 28 -1.80 18.45 -11.57
N GLU A 29 -2.17 19.05 -12.68
CA GLU A 29 -2.86 18.36 -13.78
C GLU A 29 -1.99 17.21 -14.31
N LYS A 30 -0.71 17.47 -14.53
CA LYS A 30 0.24 16.44 -14.96
C LYS A 30 0.43 15.35 -13.91
N ALA A 31 0.53 15.70 -12.61
CA ALA A 31 0.63 14.73 -11.54
C ALA A 31 -0.60 13.81 -11.46
N ASN A 32 -1.79 14.37 -11.74
CA ASN A 32 -3.05 13.63 -11.71
C ASN A 32 -3.23 12.72 -12.93
N ASN A 33 -2.68 13.10 -14.09
CA ASN A 33 -2.83 12.39 -15.36
C ASN A 33 -1.75 11.31 -15.60
N GLN A 34 -0.95 10.97 -14.60
CA GLN A 34 0.12 9.96 -14.73
C GLN A 34 -0.36 8.60 -15.23
N ILE A 35 -1.60 8.19 -14.94
CA ILE A 35 -2.16 6.92 -15.45
C ILE A 35 -2.28 6.97 -16.96
N GLU A 36 -2.83 8.06 -17.51
CA GLU A 36 -3.01 8.22 -18.95
C GLU A 36 -1.66 8.29 -19.67
N GLU A 37 -0.67 8.97 -19.07
CA GLU A 37 0.69 8.98 -19.60
C GLU A 37 1.30 7.57 -19.63
N LEU A 38 1.10 6.75 -18.59
CA LEU A 38 1.57 5.36 -18.53
C LEU A 38 0.88 4.45 -19.55
N GLU A 39 -0.40 4.68 -19.86
CA GLU A 39 -1.14 3.92 -20.88
C GLU A 39 -0.60 4.16 -22.29
N ASN A 40 0.03 5.31 -22.53
CA ASN A 40 0.64 5.66 -23.81
C ASN A 40 2.08 5.15 -23.99
N VAL A 41 2.70 4.56 -22.96
CA VAL A 41 4.06 4.02 -23.05
C VAL A 41 4.05 2.72 -23.85
N SER A 42 4.75 2.71 -24.98
CA SER A 42 4.88 1.54 -25.85
C SER A 42 6.03 0.62 -25.40
N LYS A 43 6.01 -0.64 -25.88
CA LYS A 43 7.14 -1.56 -25.71
C LYS A 43 8.41 -1.00 -26.35
N GLU A 44 8.29 -0.33 -27.47
CA GLU A 44 9.38 0.29 -28.21
C GLU A 44 10.02 1.42 -27.41
N ASP A 45 9.24 2.20 -26.67
CA ASP A 45 9.76 3.22 -25.75
C ASP A 45 10.61 2.59 -24.63
N ILE A 46 10.14 1.49 -24.04
CA ILE A 46 10.90 0.76 -23.00
C ILE A 46 12.22 0.24 -23.57
N ILE A 47 12.21 -0.37 -24.77
CA ILE A 47 13.41 -0.87 -25.42
C ILE A 47 14.37 0.28 -25.73
N ARG A 48 13.86 1.39 -26.25
CA ARG A 48 14.66 2.59 -26.56
C ARG A 48 15.35 3.14 -25.30
N VAL A 49 14.63 3.26 -24.21
CA VAL A 49 15.17 3.75 -22.93
C VAL A 49 16.18 2.76 -22.35
N ALA A 50 15.88 1.47 -22.37
CA ALA A 50 16.79 0.43 -21.91
C ALA A 50 18.13 0.47 -22.69
N ASN A 51 18.07 0.54 -24.04
CA ASN A 51 19.26 0.62 -24.88
C ASN A 51 20.06 1.91 -24.66
N LYS A 52 19.41 3.01 -24.25
CA LYS A 52 20.08 4.28 -23.96
C LYS A 52 20.82 4.25 -22.61
N TYR A 53 20.25 3.63 -21.59
CA TYR A 53 20.76 3.75 -20.21
C TYR A 53 21.45 2.50 -19.68
N TYR A 54 21.15 1.30 -20.22
CA TYR A 54 21.77 0.04 -19.82
C TYR A 54 22.87 -0.37 -20.80
N GLY A 55 23.90 0.49 -20.90
CA GLY A 55 25.09 0.23 -21.72
C GLY A 55 26.21 -0.43 -20.90
N SER A 56 27.43 -0.32 -21.44
CA SER A 56 28.67 -0.79 -20.77
C SER A 56 29.17 0.17 -19.68
N ASP A 57 28.64 1.39 -19.61
CA ASP A 57 29.00 2.40 -18.62
C ASP A 57 28.18 2.20 -17.33
N TYR A 58 28.65 1.30 -16.47
CA TYR A 58 28.03 1.07 -15.18
C TYR A 58 29.07 1.01 -14.07
N ALA A 59 28.69 1.42 -12.86
CA ALA A 59 29.50 1.25 -11.66
C ALA A 59 29.01 0.02 -10.87
N VAL A 60 29.96 -0.79 -10.41
CA VAL A 60 29.65 -1.96 -9.59
C VAL A 60 30.14 -1.68 -8.16
N GLY A 61 29.22 -1.75 -7.21
CA GLY A 61 29.54 -1.71 -5.79
C GLY A 61 29.54 -3.12 -5.19
N PHE A 62 30.65 -3.54 -4.59
CA PHE A 62 30.73 -4.80 -3.86
C PHE A 62 30.57 -4.53 -2.37
N ARG A 63 29.60 -5.19 -1.73
CA ARG A 63 29.51 -5.27 -0.28
C ARG A 63 30.21 -6.55 0.18
N ILE A 64 31.26 -6.39 0.98
CA ILE A 64 31.98 -7.50 1.58
C ILE A 64 31.70 -7.46 3.08
N ASP A 65 31.10 -8.53 3.60
CA ASP A 65 30.87 -8.69 5.03
C ASP A 65 32.21 -9.17 5.67
N ALA A 66 32.96 -8.23 6.19
CA ALA A 66 34.21 -8.47 6.90
C ALA A 66 34.30 -7.56 8.11
N GLN A 67 35.14 -7.95 9.07
CA GLN A 67 35.47 -7.07 10.18
C GLN A 67 36.52 -6.05 9.65
N HIS A 68 36.05 -4.81 9.48
CA HIS A 68 36.89 -3.70 9.02
C HIS A 68 37.36 -2.87 10.21
N ASP A 69 38.64 -2.61 10.28
CA ASP A 69 39.19 -1.61 11.19
C ASP A 69 39.02 -0.22 10.56
N LEU A 70 37.83 0.33 10.80
CA LEU A 70 37.48 1.67 10.28
C LEU A 70 38.05 2.73 11.21
N PRO A 71 38.70 3.77 10.65
CA PRO A 71 39.20 4.88 11.46
C PRO A 71 38.02 5.54 12.20
N SER A 72 38.19 5.72 13.50
CA SER A 72 37.23 6.45 14.31
C SER A 72 37.20 7.91 13.86
N ILE A 73 36.05 8.33 13.36
CA ILE A 73 35.80 9.75 13.05
C ILE A 73 35.36 10.42 14.34
N GLU A 74 36.14 11.42 14.77
CA GLU A 74 35.76 12.21 15.94
C GLU A 74 34.41 12.89 15.69
N LYS A 75 33.47 12.61 16.58
CA LYS A 75 32.13 13.16 16.47
C LYS A 75 32.19 14.66 16.73
N PRO A 76 31.77 15.51 15.78
CA PRO A 76 31.77 16.94 16.01
C PRO A 76 30.91 17.29 17.24
N ALA A 77 31.38 18.24 18.05
CA ALA A 77 30.58 18.77 19.15
C ALA A 77 29.35 19.50 18.55
N ILE A 78 28.18 18.94 18.75
CA ILE A 78 26.91 19.52 18.33
C ILE A 78 26.23 20.05 19.59
N ASP A 79 26.18 21.35 19.71
CA ASP A 79 25.40 21.97 20.80
C ASP A 79 23.90 21.74 20.57
N PRO A 80 23.17 21.35 21.62
CA PRO A 80 21.73 21.18 21.52
C PRO A 80 21.07 22.51 21.10
N LEU A 81 20.24 22.45 20.07
CA LEU A 81 19.43 23.61 19.69
C LEU A 81 18.53 24.01 20.87
N LYS A 82 18.65 25.25 21.32
CA LYS A 82 17.73 25.83 22.30
C LYS A 82 16.40 26.12 21.60
N ILE A 83 15.48 25.19 21.70
CA ILE A 83 14.12 25.34 21.19
C ILE A 83 13.35 26.17 22.19
N ASN A 84 12.75 27.27 21.74
CA ASN A 84 11.79 28.00 22.54
C ASN A 84 10.39 27.44 22.27
N PRO A 85 9.79 26.65 23.20
CA PRO A 85 8.50 26.00 22.99
C PRO A 85 7.33 27.02 22.93
N ASP A 86 7.54 28.20 23.43
CA ASP A 86 6.50 29.24 23.50
C ASP A 86 6.49 30.17 22.25
N LYS A 87 7.44 29.95 21.32
CA LYS A 87 7.52 30.76 20.11
C LYS A 87 6.85 30.07 18.94
N GLU A 88 5.74 30.63 18.51
CA GLU A 88 5.03 30.17 17.30
C GLU A 88 5.35 31.14 16.13
N SER A 89 5.40 30.59 14.90
CA SER A 89 5.50 31.41 13.69
C SER A 89 4.15 32.04 13.35
N ASP A 90 4.18 33.17 12.62
CA ASP A 90 2.97 33.82 12.14
C ASP A 90 2.10 32.86 11.29
N PHE A 91 2.73 31.97 10.55
CA PHE A 91 2.05 30.95 9.80
C PHE A 91 1.28 29.97 10.73
N MET A 92 1.90 29.49 11.80
CA MET A 92 1.24 28.61 12.76
C MET A 92 0.07 29.30 13.45
N GLN A 93 0.23 30.59 13.83
CA GLN A 93 -0.86 31.38 14.39
C GLN A 93 -2.02 31.52 13.39
N SER A 94 -1.72 31.76 12.11
CA SER A 94 -2.77 31.82 11.06
C SER A 94 -3.52 30.51 10.89
N VAL A 95 -2.81 29.37 10.96
CA VAL A 95 -3.43 28.03 10.91
C VAL A 95 -4.33 27.78 12.13
N ALA A 96 -3.90 28.21 13.32
CA ALA A 96 -4.69 28.07 14.54
C ALA A 96 -6.01 28.91 14.51
N GLN A 97 -6.06 29.94 13.69
CA GLN A 97 -7.26 30.77 13.50
C GLN A 97 -8.27 30.18 12.50
N ILE A 98 -7.91 29.13 11.75
CA ILE A 98 -8.83 28.48 10.82
C ILE A 98 -10.00 27.88 11.61
N PRO A 99 -11.26 28.24 11.30
CA PRO A 99 -12.41 27.72 12.03
C PRO A 99 -12.47 26.19 11.95
N PHE A 100 -12.45 25.54 13.10
CA PHE A 100 -12.65 24.10 13.17
C PHE A 100 -14.15 23.78 13.12
N GLN A 101 -14.56 23.01 12.13
CA GLN A 101 -15.89 22.43 12.10
C GLN A 101 -15.83 21.03 12.73
N PRO A 102 -16.55 20.78 13.83
CA PRO A 102 -16.58 19.48 14.44
C PRO A 102 -17.15 18.43 13.46
N PHE A 103 -16.46 17.32 13.34
CA PHE A 103 -16.88 16.23 12.49
C PHE A 103 -17.97 15.42 13.19
N SER A 104 -19.16 15.37 12.59
CA SER A 104 -20.22 14.48 13.07
C SER A 104 -19.97 13.05 12.60
N PRO A 105 -19.87 12.05 13.50
CA PRO A 105 -19.69 10.67 13.11
C PRO A 105 -20.86 10.17 12.27
N LYS A 106 -20.58 9.51 11.17
CA LYS A 106 -21.60 8.83 10.34
C LYS A 106 -21.55 7.35 10.68
N PHE A 107 -22.65 6.84 11.26
CA PHE A 107 -22.81 5.41 11.51
C PHE A 107 -23.38 4.70 10.30
N LEU A 108 -22.83 3.53 9.99
CA LEU A 108 -23.33 2.69 8.90
C LEU A 108 -24.61 1.98 9.33
N ALA A 109 -25.58 1.89 8.43
CA ALA A 109 -26.86 1.25 8.65
C ALA A 109 -27.07 0.07 7.68
N GLU A 110 -27.49 -1.06 8.22
CA GLU A 110 -27.90 -2.22 7.42
C GLU A 110 -29.07 -1.88 6.50
N GLY A 111 -29.07 -2.43 5.31
CA GLY A 111 -30.08 -2.17 4.27
C GLY A 111 -29.88 -0.85 3.51
N LYS A 112 -29.00 0.03 4.01
CA LYS A 112 -28.67 1.31 3.37
C LYS A 112 -27.19 1.37 2.92
N ASP A 113 -26.30 1.16 3.84
CA ASP A 113 -24.84 1.30 3.60
C ASP A 113 -24.19 -0.06 3.34
N TYR A 114 -24.78 -1.13 3.84
CA TYR A 114 -24.38 -2.52 3.59
C TYR A 114 -25.58 -3.47 3.69
N GLN A 115 -25.44 -4.69 3.19
CA GLN A 115 -26.42 -5.76 3.25
C GLN A 115 -25.82 -7.01 3.86
N ILE A 116 -26.64 -7.76 4.62
CA ILE A 116 -26.27 -9.08 5.12
C ILE A 116 -27.10 -10.11 4.36
N VAL A 117 -26.42 -10.99 3.64
CA VAL A 117 -27.04 -12.04 2.83
C VAL A 117 -26.60 -13.40 3.37
N PRO A 118 -27.52 -14.24 3.88
CA PRO A 118 -27.16 -15.60 4.26
C PRO A 118 -26.82 -16.43 3.02
N ILE A 119 -25.61 -17.06 3.04
CA ILE A 119 -25.17 -17.94 1.94
C ILE A 119 -25.51 -19.39 2.27
N MET A 120 -25.21 -19.82 3.48
CA MET A 120 -25.52 -21.14 4.01
C MET A 120 -25.57 -21.09 5.54
N ASP A 121 -25.92 -22.20 6.16
CA ASP A 121 -26.02 -22.27 7.62
C ASP A 121 -24.69 -21.85 8.29
N GLY A 122 -24.77 -20.83 9.15
CA GLY A 122 -23.63 -20.25 9.84
C GLY A 122 -22.72 -19.33 9.01
N ILE A 123 -22.99 -19.11 7.70
CA ILE A 123 -22.18 -18.23 6.85
C ILE A 123 -23.02 -17.11 6.26
N ASN A 124 -22.64 -15.88 6.58
CA ASN A 124 -23.26 -14.66 6.06
C ASN A 124 -22.25 -13.89 5.20
N LEU A 125 -22.72 -13.37 4.06
CA LEU A 125 -22.01 -12.37 3.28
C LEU A 125 -22.42 -10.98 3.77
N VAL A 126 -21.46 -10.18 4.19
CA VAL A 126 -21.65 -8.74 4.39
C VAL A 126 -21.17 -8.03 3.15
N HIS A 127 -22.05 -7.42 2.40
CA HIS A 127 -21.75 -6.77 1.13
C HIS A 127 -21.99 -5.27 1.20
N ALA A 128 -21.02 -4.49 0.75
CA ALA A 128 -21.15 -3.05 0.54
C ALA A 128 -20.51 -2.67 -0.80
N ASN A 129 -21.15 -1.78 -1.54
CA ASN A 129 -20.55 -1.25 -2.76
C ASN A 129 -19.41 -0.29 -2.44
N ASN A 130 -18.33 -0.34 -3.24
CA ASN A 130 -17.31 0.69 -3.20
C ASN A 130 -17.79 1.92 -4.02
N PRO A 131 -18.07 3.07 -3.39
CA PRO A 131 -18.57 4.24 -4.10
C PRO A 131 -17.45 5.07 -4.74
N LEU A 132 -16.18 4.72 -4.53
CA LEU A 132 -15.04 5.55 -4.91
C LEU A 132 -14.42 5.14 -6.25
N ASN A 133 -14.40 3.85 -6.53
CA ASN A 133 -13.77 3.30 -7.72
C ASN A 133 -14.18 1.84 -7.95
N ASP A 134 -13.53 1.18 -8.92
CA ASP A 134 -13.74 -0.21 -9.30
C ASP A 134 -12.81 -1.21 -8.55
N LEU A 135 -12.34 -0.85 -7.36
CA LEU A 135 -11.61 -1.80 -6.51
C LEU A 135 -12.59 -2.61 -5.66
N PHE A 136 -12.30 -3.90 -5.53
CA PHE A 136 -13.02 -4.76 -4.61
C PHE A 136 -12.08 -5.40 -3.58
N THR A 137 -12.64 -5.73 -2.44
CA THR A 137 -12.01 -6.57 -1.42
C THR A 137 -13.01 -7.67 -1.03
N LEU A 138 -12.58 -8.91 -1.14
CA LEU A 138 -13.30 -10.07 -0.59
C LEU A 138 -12.49 -10.61 0.59
N GLU A 139 -13.09 -10.70 1.75
CA GLU A 139 -12.48 -11.34 2.93
C GLU A 139 -13.37 -12.48 3.42
N VAL A 140 -12.79 -13.66 3.58
CA VAL A 140 -13.42 -14.79 4.25
C VAL A 140 -12.75 -14.96 5.60
N ARG A 141 -13.48 -14.73 6.67
CA ARG A 141 -13.02 -14.83 8.04
C ARG A 141 -13.47 -16.14 8.66
N MET A 142 -12.54 -16.82 9.29
CA MET A 142 -12.77 -18.04 10.05
C MET A 142 -12.44 -17.76 11.53
N GLU A 143 -13.31 -18.14 12.45
CA GLU A 143 -13.11 -17.94 13.88
C GLU A 143 -12.19 -19.03 14.49
N THR A 144 -11.06 -19.24 13.81
CA THR A 144 -10.00 -20.16 14.23
C THR A 144 -8.66 -19.49 13.98
N GLY A 145 -7.92 -19.25 15.03
CA GLY A 145 -6.60 -18.63 15.00
C GLY A 145 -5.52 -19.50 15.65
N ASN A 146 -4.36 -18.91 15.91
CA ASN A 146 -3.21 -19.60 16.50
C ASN A 146 -3.50 -20.21 17.87
N ASP A 147 -4.39 -19.62 18.66
CA ASP A 147 -4.76 -20.15 19.99
C ASP A 147 -5.52 -21.48 19.88
N HIS A 148 -6.27 -21.66 18.77
CA HIS A 148 -7.01 -22.89 18.50
C HIS A 148 -6.16 -23.90 17.71
N GLN A 149 -5.34 -23.41 16.79
CA GLN A 149 -4.50 -24.21 15.90
C GLN A 149 -3.13 -23.54 15.66
N PRO A 150 -2.12 -23.83 16.51
CA PRO A 150 -0.78 -23.22 16.39
C PRO A 150 -0.08 -23.47 15.05
N MET A 151 -0.47 -24.53 14.33
CA MET A 151 0.09 -24.86 13.02
C MET A 151 -0.35 -23.93 11.90
N LEU A 152 -1.35 -23.07 12.10
CA LEU A 152 -1.83 -22.14 11.06
C LEU A 152 -0.75 -21.17 10.57
N THR A 153 0.16 -20.75 11.44
CA THR A 153 1.31 -19.92 11.03
C THR A 153 2.23 -20.66 10.06
N LEU A 154 2.41 -21.98 10.22
CA LEU A 154 3.17 -22.79 9.27
C LEU A 154 2.41 -22.95 7.96
N VAL A 155 1.10 -23.21 8.02
CA VAL A 155 0.23 -23.27 6.84
C VAL A 155 0.32 -22.00 6.02
N LYS A 156 0.29 -20.82 6.66
CA LYS A 156 0.49 -19.53 5.98
C LYS A 156 1.80 -19.52 5.17
N ARG A 157 2.93 -19.89 5.80
CA ARG A 157 4.24 -19.92 5.12
C ARG A 157 4.30 -20.92 3.98
N MET A 158 3.52 -22.01 4.06
CA MET A 158 3.41 -23.00 2.98
C MET A 158 2.58 -22.43 1.83
N LEU A 159 1.46 -21.79 2.11
CA LEU A 159 0.60 -21.16 1.09
C LEU A 159 1.33 -20.09 0.28
N ASP A 160 2.19 -19.29 0.90
CA ASP A 160 3.00 -18.28 0.21
C ASP A 160 3.95 -18.89 -0.85
N ARG A 161 4.19 -20.19 -0.79
CA ARG A 161 5.07 -20.96 -1.67
C ARG A 161 4.34 -22.06 -2.45
N ALA A 162 3.08 -22.27 -2.19
CA ALA A 162 2.27 -23.27 -2.85
C ALA A 162 1.81 -22.76 -4.22
N GLY A 163 1.68 -23.68 -5.14
CA GLY A 163 0.91 -23.48 -6.36
C GLY A 163 -0.57 -23.81 -6.13
N ALA A 164 -1.33 -23.78 -7.18
CA ALA A 164 -2.73 -24.17 -7.18
C ALA A 164 -3.05 -25.01 -8.42
N ASP A 165 -3.68 -26.15 -8.22
CA ASP A 165 -3.98 -27.10 -9.29
C ASP A 165 -2.73 -27.44 -10.10
N THR A 166 -2.70 -27.11 -11.38
CA THR A 166 -1.57 -27.37 -12.29
C THR A 166 -0.53 -26.24 -12.31
N LEU A 167 -0.79 -25.12 -11.65
CA LEU A 167 0.10 -23.98 -11.65
C LEU A 167 1.14 -24.08 -10.51
N SER A 168 2.40 -23.87 -10.85
CA SER A 168 3.43 -23.66 -9.84
C SER A 168 3.20 -22.33 -9.10
N SER A 169 3.87 -22.13 -7.94
CA SER A 169 3.79 -20.88 -7.18
C SER A 169 4.13 -19.64 -8.04
N ASP A 170 5.14 -19.74 -8.90
CA ASP A 170 5.55 -18.62 -9.74
C ASP A 170 4.56 -18.36 -10.87
N GLN A 171 4.01 -19.41 -11.47
CA GLN A 171 2.95 -19.29 -12.48
C GLN A 171 1.68 -18.68 -11.87
N LEU A 172 1.30 -19.11 -10.67
CA LEU A 172 0.16 -18.55 -9.95
C LEU A 172 0.33 -17.05 -9.66
N LYS A 173 1.52 -16.62 -9.23
CA LYS A 173 1.83 -15.19 -9.02
C LYS A 173 1.74 -14.38 -10.32
N ILE A 174 2.14 -14.97 -11.45
CA ILE A 174 2.00 -14.31 -12.76
C ILE A 174 0.52 -14.15 -13.12
N GLU A 175 -0.33 -15.15 -12.87
CA GLU A 175 -1.77 -15.03 -13.13
C GLU A 175 -2.43 -13.98 -12.21
N TRP A 176 -2.11 -13.95 -10.92
CA TRP A 176 -2.55 -12.88 -10.01
C TRP A 176 -2.13 -11.49 -10.53
N TYR A 177 -0.88 -11.37 -10.98
CA TYR A 177 -0.38 -10.12 -11.54
C TYR A 177 -1.14 -9.66 -12.79
N LYS A 178 -1.42 -10.59 -13.72
CA LYS A 178 -2.20 -10.30 -14.94
C LYS A 178 -3.63 -9.82 -14.62
N LEU A 179 -4.23 -10.38 -13.59
CA LEU A 179 -5.55 -10.00 -13.10
C LEU A 179 -5.53 -8.73 -12.23
N ALA A 180 -4.36 -8.14 -11.99
CA ALA A 180 -4.17 -7.06 -11.02
C ALA A 180 -4.78 -7.40 -9.65
N THR A 181 -4.70 -8.66 -9.24
CA THR A 181 -5.33 -9.20 -8.04
C THR A 181 -4.25 -9.65 -7.06
N GLU A 182 -4.51 -9.50 -5.78
CA GLU A 182 -3.64 -9.95 -4.70
C GLU A 182 -4.41 -10.90 -3.80
N PHE A 183 -3.76 -12.00 -3.42
CA PHE A 183 -4.27 -12.96 -2.46
C PHE A 183 -3.45 -12.86 -1.17
N GLY A 184 -4.14 -12.89 -0.04
CA GLY A 184 -3.52 -12.92 1.28
C GLY A 184 -4.15 -13.97 2.19
N PHE A 185 -3.33 -14.60 3.04
CA PHE A 185 -3.80 -15.39 4.16
C PHE A 185 -3.24 -14.83 5.46
N GLY A 186 -4.13 -14.29 6.28
CA GLY A 186 -3.84 -13.74 7.60
C GLY A 186 -4.13 -14.72 8.71
N VAL A 187 -3.26 -14.82 9.72
CA VAL A 187 -3.49 -15.60 10.93
C VAL A 187 -3.28 -14.69 12.14
N ARG A 188 -4.27 -14.64 13.00
CA ARG A 188 -4.26 -13.91 14.27
C ARG A 188 -4.41 -14.90 15.44
N GLU A 189 -4.47 -14.40 16.66
CA GLU A 189 -4.66 -15.21 17.87
C GLU A 189 -5.97 -15.99 17.82
N HIS A 190 -7.09 -15.34 17.57
CA HIS A 190 -8.44 -15.90 17.65
C HIS A 190 -9.10 -16.19 16.30
N PHE A 191 -8.57 -15.65 15.19
CA PHE A 191 -9.15 -15.83 13.86
C PHE A 191 -8.08 -15.91 12.77
N SER A 192 -8.49 -16.44 11.63
CA SER A 192 -7.72 -16.38 10.39
C SER A 192 -8.62 -15.88 9.24
N SER A 193 -8.01 -15.30 8.20
CA SER A 193 -8.75 -14.83 7.05
C SER A 193 -8.02 -15.05 5.75
N PHE A 194 -8.79 -15.33 4.69
CA PHE A 194 -8.36 -15.19 3.31
C PHE A 194 -8.83 -13.84 2.79
N SER A 195 -7.97 -13.14 2.07
CA SER A 195 -8.33 -11.89 1.41
C SER A 195 -7.95 -11.92 -0.06
N ILE A 196 -8.81 -11.36 -0.89
CA ILE A 196 -8.58 -11.13 -2.32
C ILE A 196 -8.90 -9.67 -2.59
N ASN A 197 -7.96 -8.95 -3.18
CA ASN A 197 -8.13 -7.56 -3.56
C ASN A 197 -7.83 -7.42 -5.04
N GLY A 198 -8.65 -6.68 -5.78
CA GLY A 198 -8.47 -6.55 -7.21
C GLY A 198 -9.25 -5.40 -7.84
N LEU A 199 -9.19 -5.36 -9.16
CA LEU A 199 -10.05 -4.53 -10.00
C LEU A 199 -11.27 -5.36 -10.39
N ASP A 200 -12.47 -4.74 -10.35
CA ASP A 200 -13.73 -5.33 -10.82
C ASP A 200 -13.80 -5.29 -12.35
#